data_dccbd1f7fbc538492937144efb00e11d
#
_entry.id   dccbd1f7fbc538492937144efb00e11d
#
_cell.length_a   1.000
_cell.length_b   1.000
_cell.length_c   1.000
_cell.angle_alpha   90.00
_cell.angle_beta   90.00
_cell.angle_gamma   90.00
#
_symmetry.space_group_name_H-M   'P 1'
#
loop_
_entity.id
_entity.type
_entity.pdbx_description
1 polymer ?
#
loop_
_entity_poly.entity_id
_entity_poly.type
_entity_poly.pdbx_seq_one_letter_code
_entity_poly.pdbx_strand_id
1 'polypeptide(L)'
;MNKSKLLILKNELSSYNVSVYNRIAEEYDLTVGFFSDKSKENCYFKKMLFDIKRIGPFVFVQRLFRIVRGYDLVCFVPDLHIISYCMLPFLPRKFKLLNWSIGFRVSYVHPYLTGRKHVFLDWVFQRVLSRCDASIFYMERAKDFWQNTSLNLNRVFVAPNTTSVVPIGFDEKRKKNFLFVGTLYKGKGLNLLLKAYKEAIDIAQIDNELHIVGDGEEYQNIIAFVKDNQLEGKVVLHGAIFDEIELAKHFADALLCISPTQGGLSVPKSMGYGVPFVTKSSAITGGEIFHITPGDNGILYDEDKELSGILVDACRNPKKYLAMGRKAKQYYDDNATIDHMAKGAIAAFDFALNH
;
A
#
# COMPACT_ATOMS: atom_id res chain seq x y z
N MET A 1 34.16 2.85 6.24
CA MET A 1 33.77 4.10 5.54
C MET A 1 32.62 4.74 6.30
N ASN A 2 32.59 6.07 6.43
CA ASN A 2 31.40 6.73 7.01
C ASN A 2 30.24 6.59 6.03
N LYS A 3 29.07 6.14 6.52
CA LYS A 3 27.85 6.07 5.72
C LYS A 3 27.42 7.46 5.28
N SER A 4 26.91 7.60 4.04
CA SER A 4 26.31 8.85 3.55
C SER A 4 25.07 9.21 4.36
N LYS A 5 24.90 10.50 4.65
CA LYS A 5 23.77 11.01 5.44
C LYS A 5 22.53 11.15 4.57
N LEU A 6 21.49 10.36 4.86
CA LEU A 6 20.22 10.38 4.16
C LEU A 6 19.11 10.94 5.05
N LEU A 7 18.34 11.90 4.53
CA LEU A 7 17.13 12.41 5.15
C LEU A 7 15.91 12.01 4.31
N ILE A 8 15.01 11.20 4.88
CA ILE A 8 13.71 10.90 4.28
C ILE A 8 12.64 11.77 4.93
N LEU A 9 11.93 12.54 4.11
CA LEU A 9 10.88 13.47 4.52
C LEU A 9 9.51 12.86 4.29
N LYS A 10 8.75 12.71 5.36
CA LYS A 10 7.39 12.15 5.36
C LYS A 10 6.44 13.12 6.07
N ASN A 11 5.15 12.95 5.86
CA ASN A 11 4.11 13.58 6.68
C ASN A 11 3.90 12.79 7.99
N GLU A 12 3.94 11.47 7.92
CA GLU A 12 3.73 10.58 9.05
C GLU A 12 4.71 9.40 9.01
N LEU A 13 5.22 9.01 10.16
CA LEU A 13 5.95 7.75 10.33
C LEU A 13 4.95 6.68 10.80
N SER A 14 4.59 5.79 9.90
CA SER A 14 3.68 4.67 10.18
C SER A 14 4.45 3.38 10.41
N SER A 15 3.90 2.48 11.24
CA SER A 15 4.49 1.19 11.59
C SER A 15 4.96 0.38 10.37
N TYR A 16 4.16 0.30 9.32
CA TYR A 16 4.50 -0.47 8.12
C TYR A 16 5.73 0.06 7.34
N ASN A 17 6.15 1.31 7.56
CA ASN A 17 7.36 1.85 6.95
C ASN A 17 8.64 1.50 7.71
N VAL A 18 8.55 1.17 9.01
CA VAL A 18 9.72 0.99 9.87
C VAL A 18 10.65 -0.10 9.36
N SER A 19 10.10 -1.24 8.95
CA SER A 19 10.90 -2.36 8.44
C SER A 19 11.75 -1.99 7.22
N VAL A 20 11.19 -1.23 6.27
CA VAL A 20 11.90 -0.75 5.08
C VAL A 20 13.00 0.23 5.47
N TYR A 21 12.69 1.18 6.37
CA TYR A 21 13.67 2.17 6.80
C TYR A 21 14.79 1.56 7.65
N ASN A 22 14.49 0.57 8.48
CA ASN A 22 15.52 -0.19 9.19
C ASN A 22 16.48 -0.86 8.22
N ARG A 23 15.98 -1.42 7.12
CA ARG A 23 16.80 -2.04 6.07
C ARG A 23 17.67 -1.02 5.33
N ILE A 24 17.13 0.17 5.03
CA ILE A 24 17.89 1.28 4.44
C ILE A 24 18.97 1.81 5.40
N ALA A 25 18.70 1.83 6.71
CA ALA A 25 19.66 2.28 7.74
C ALA A 25 20.88 1.35 7.87
N GLU A 26 20.82 0.14 7.34
CA GLU A 26 22.00 -0.74 7.27
C GLU A 26 23.07 -0.18 6.32
N GLU A 27 22.65 0.59 5.28
CA GLU A 27 23.57 1.14 4.26
C GLU A 27 23.84 2.66 4.46
N TYR A 28 22.89 3.40 5.03
CA TYR A 28 22.92 4.85 5.16
C TYR A 28 22.88 5.31 6.63
N ASP A 29 23.47 6.48 6.94
CA ASP A 29 23.18 7.22 8.20
C ASP A 29 21.82 7.91 8.04
N LEU A 30 20.75 7.12 8.29
CA LEU A 30 19.38 7.49 7.99
C LEU A 30 18.76 8.33 9.11
N THR A 31 18.17 9.45 8.73
CA THR A 31 17.22 10.22 9.53
C THR A 31 15.87 10.25 8.81
N VAL A 32 14.78 9.99 9.52
CA VAL A 32 13.41 10.14 9.02
C VAL A 32 12.77 11.32 9.70
N GLY A 33 12.40 12.34 8.92
CA GLY A 33 11.70 13.54 9.38
C GLY A 33 10.21 13.46 9.09
N PHE A 34 9.36 13.79 10.06
CA PHE A 34 7.91 13.66 9.98
C PHE A 34 7.18 14.69 10.88
N PHE A 35 5.84 14.79 10.73
CA PHE A 35 4.98 15.65 11.57
C PHE A 35 4.23 14.86 12.64
N SER A 36 4.03 13.56 12.42
CA SER A 36 3.32 12.65 13.31
C SER A 36 4.03 11.31 13.38
N ASP A 37 4.17 10.76 14.57
CA ASP A 37 4.73 9.43 14.79
C ASP A 37 3.63 8.48 15.24
N LYS A 38 3.35 7.48 14.40
CA LYS A 38 2.43 6.37 14.68
C LYS A 38 3.15 5.03 14.71
N SER A 39 4.49 5.05 14.67
CA SER A 39 5.28 3.83 14.71
C SER A 39 5.26 3.22 16.11
N LYS A 40 5.10 1.90 16.17
CA LYS A 40 5.17 1.12 17.42
C LYS A 40 6.40 0.21 17.46
N GLU A 41 7.06 0.02 16.33
CA GLU A 41 8.22 -0.85 16.15
C GLU A 41 9.53 -0.15 16.55
N ASN A 42 10.57 -0.97 16.80
CA ASN A 42 11.92 -0.48 17.04
C ASN A 42 12.51 0.11 15.77
N CYS A 43 12.94 1.37 15.86
CA CYS A 43 13.57 2.09 14.77
C CYS A 43 15.09 2.09 14.94
N TYR A 44 15.82 1.59 13.93
CA TYR A 44 17.30 1.59 13.89
C TYR A 44 17.87 2.79 13.12
N PHE A 45 17.04 3.83 12.96
CA PHE A 45 17.37 5.11 12.32
C PHE A 45 17.03 6.28 13.26
N LYS A 46 17.55 7.45 12.93
CA LYS A 46 17.26 8.68 13.69
C LYS A 46 15.87 9.19 13.34
N LYS A 47 15.08 9.53 14.35
CA LYS A 47 13.77 10.18 14.21
C LYS A 47 13.91 11.69 14.38
N MET A 48 13.22 12.46 13.52
CA MET A 48 13.17 13.91 13.59
C MET A 48 11.72 14.39 13.48
N LEU A 49 11.17 14.91 14.56
CA LEU A 49 9.84 15.55 14.53
C LEU A 49 9.99 16.99 14.03
N PHE A 50 9.17 17.37 13.06
CA PHE A 50 9.17 18.71 12.51
C PHE A 50 8.09 19.60 13.12
N ASP A 51 8.47 20.85 13.41
CA ASP A 51 7.51 21.92 13.65
C ASP A 51 6.91 22.36 12.30
N ILE A 52 5.59 22.43 12.25
CA ILE A 52 4.86 22.84 11.05
C ILE A 52 3.98 24.05 11.30
N LYS A 53 3.78 24.86 10.27
CA LYS A 53 2.76 25.90 10.20
C LYS A 53 1.75 25.56 9.13
N ARG A 54 0.45 25.59 9.46
CA ARG A 54 -0.63 25.39 8.50
C ARG A 54 -1.23 26.74 8.10
N ILE A 55 -1.46 26.93 6.80
CA ILE A 55 -2.15 28.10 6.23
C ILE A 55 -3.18 27.55 5.24
N GLY A 56 -4.44 27.54 5.64
CA GLY A 56 -5.49 26.85 4.88
C GLY A 56 -5.14 25.36 4.68
N PRO A 57 -5.20 24.84 3.44
CA PRO A 57 -4.86 23.45 3.14
C PRO A 57 -3.35 23.18 3.09
N PHE A 58 -2.51 24.22 3.16
CA PHE A 58 -1.08 24.11 2.94
C PHE A 58 -0.27 23.96 4.22
N VAL A 59 0.77 23.14 4.15
CA VAL A 59 1.71 22.84 5.24
C VAL A 59 3.09 23.41 4.91
N PHE A 60 3.66 24.09 5.89
CA PHE A 60 5.02 24.63 5.83
C PHE A 60 5.84 24.03 6.97
N VAL A 61 6.95 23.37 6.62
CA VAL A 61 7.90 22.83 7.60
C VAL A 61 8.89 23.91 7.98
N GLN A 62 8.95 24.20 9.28
CA GLN A 62 9.83 25.25 9.77
C GLN A 62 11.31 24.84 9.67
N ARG A 63 12.16 25.78 9.29
CA ARG A 63 13.61 25.59 9.17
C ARG A 63 14.06 24.48 8.21
N LEU A 64 13.16 23.91 7.39
CA LEU A 64 13.47 22.79 6.51
C LEU A 64 14.70 23.06 5.64
N PHE A 65 14.77 24.24 5.00
CA PHE A 65 15.87 24.62 4.10
C PHE A 65 17.23 24.74 4.78
N ARG A 66 17.26 24.93 6.09
CA ARG A 66 18.48 24.87 6.89
C ARG A 66 18.84 23.42 7.22
N ILE A 67 17.85 22.63 7.59
CA ILE A 67 18.03 21.22 8.03
C ILE A 67 18.60 20.39 6.86
N VAL A 68 18.02 20.47 5.66
CA VAL A 68 18.41 19.63 4.50
C VAL A 68 19.86 19.83 4.08
N ARG A 69 20.47 20.99 4.38
CA ARG A 69 21.87 21.27 4.05
C ARG A 69 22.89 20.41 4.82
N GLY A 70 22.46 19.74 5.87
CA GLY A 70 23.30 18.87 6.69
C GLY A 70 23.38 17.42 6.18
N TYR A 71 22.78 17.13 5.03
CA TYR A 71 22.67 15.79 4.45
C TYR A 71 23.29 15.71 3.07
N ASP A 72 23.73 14.52 2.68
CA ASP A 72 24.24 14.22 1.33
C ASP A 72 23.08 13.93 0.37
N LEU A 73 22.04 13.26 0.89
CA LEU A 73 20.82 12.87 0.18
C LEU A 73 19.58 13.33 0.95
N VAL A 74 18.60 13.85 0.20
CA VAL A 74 17.26 14.15 0.71
C VAL A 74 16.23 13.50 -0.18
N CYS A 75 15.35 12.69 0.41
CA CYS A 75 14.25 12.03 -0.28
C CYS A 75 12.92 12.50 0.31
N PHE A 76 11.98 12.93 -0.51
CA PHE A 76 10.72 13.49 -0.05
C PHE A 76 9.50 12.90 -0.76
N VAL A 77 8.33 12.96 -0.11
CA VAL A 77 7.05 12.66 -0.74
C VAL A 77 6.53 13.93 -1.42
N PRO A 78 6.32 13.92 -2.75
CA PRO A 78 5.88 15.10 -3.50
C PRO A 78 4.36 15.33 -3.32
N ASP A 79 3.96 15.73 -2.12
CA ASP A 79 2.59 16.15 -1.81
C ASP A 79 2.45 17.66 -2.02
N LEU A 80 1.59 18.06 -2.96
CA LEU A 80 1.40 19.48 -3.30
C LEU A 80 0.80 20.32 -2.16
N HIS A 81 0.24 19.69 -1.11
CA HIS A 81 -0.17 20.40 0.09
C HIS A 81 1.02 20.74 1.01
N ILE A 82 2.14 20.03 0.89
CA ILE A 82 3.36 20.30 1.67
C ILE A 82 4.30 21.20 0.86
N ILE A 83 3.99 22.48 0.86
CA ILE A 83 4.67 23.50 0.01
C ILE A 83 6.18 23.43 0.21
N SER A 84 6.66 23.34 1.47
CA SER A 84 8.09 23.29 1.78
C SER A 84 8.82 22.15 1.07
N TYR A 85 8.19 20.98 0.88
CA TYR A 85 8.78 19.84 0.17
C TYR A 85 8.83 20.11 -1.33
N CYS A 86 7.73 20.61 -1.90
CA CYS A 86 7.63 20.91 -3.31
C CYS A 86 8.51 22.08 -3.77
N MET A 87 8.98 22.93 -2.83
CA MET A 87 9.96 23.99 -3.12
C MET A 87 11.41 23.49 -3.23
N LEU A 88 11.75 22.36 -2.60
CA LEU A 88 13.13 21.84 -2.57
C LEU A 88 13.77 21.70 -3.98
N PRO A 89 13.06 21.19 -5.01
CA PRO A 89 13.63 21.05 -6.35
C PRO A 89 14.00 22.37 -7.04
N PHE A 90 13.47 23.51 -6.55
CA PHE A 90 13.66 24.82 -7.17
C PHE A 90 14.72 25.67 -6.47
N LEU A 91 15.29 25.17 -5.37
CA LEU A 91 16.29 25.88 -4.60
C LEU A 91 17.71 25.45 -4.99
N PRO A 92 18.70 26.36 -4.92
CA PRO A 92 20.11 25.99 -5.03
C PRO A 92 20.48 25.00 -3.92
N ARG A 93 21.08 23.86 -4.30
CA ARG A 93 21.42 22.79 -3.36
C ARG A 93 22.77 22.15 -3.68
N LYS A 94 23.43 21.63 -2.66
CA LYS A 94 24.63 20.77 -2.79
C LYS A 94 24.33 19.30 -2.55
N PHE A 95 23.20 18.99 -1.87
CA PHE A 95 22.75 17.64 -1.65
C PHE A 95 22.00 17.11 -2.88
N LYS A 96 21.99 15.79 -3.04
CA LYS A 96 21.17 15.12 -4.05
C LYS A 96 19.73 15.01 -3.57
N LEU A 97 18.77 15.27 -4.44
CA LEU A 97 17.35 15.33 -4.12
C LEU A 97 16.58 14.26 -4.88
N LEU A 98 15.85 13.42 -4.16
CA LEU A 98 14.99 12.40 -4.73
C LEU A 98 13.55 12.60 -4.28
N ASN A 99 12.62 12.09 -5.06
CA ASN A 99 11.24 11.90 -4.62
C ASN A 99 10.91 10.42 -4.50
N TRP A 100 10.01 10.09 -3.57
CA TRP A 100 9.49 8.73 -3.39
C TRP A 100 7.98 8.78 -3.32
N SER A 101 7.31 8.24 -4.33
CA SER A 101 5.87 8.38 -4.51
C SER A 101 5.26 7.22 -5.29
N ILE A 102 3.94 7.25 -5.42
CA ILE A 102 3.20 6.36 -6.31
C ILE A 102 3.58 6.59 -7.78
N GLY A 103 4.17 7.75 -8.09
CA GLY A 103 4.59 8.12 -9.44
C GLY A 103 3.59 9.01 -10.17
N PHE A 104 2.36 9.16 -9.68
CA PHE A 104 1.34 10.04 -10.20
C PHE A 104 0.46 10.57 -9.07
N ARG A 105 -0.38 11.56 -9.37
CA ARG A 105 -1.29 12.11 -8.37
C ARG A 105 -2.46 11.15 -8.15
N VAL A 106 -2.70 10.77 -6.90
CA VAL A 106 -3.81 9.91 -6.48
C VAL A 106 -4.77 10.71 -5.61
N SER A 107 -6.05 10.44 -5.76
CA SER A 107 -7.09 10.91 -4.85
C SER A 107 -7.79 9.68 -4.27
N TYR A 108 -7.94 9.64 -2.95
CA TYR A 108 -8.76 8.62 -2.27
C TYR A 108 -10.27 8.78 -2.57
N VAL A 109 -10.66 9.85 -3.26
CA VAL A 109 -12.05 10.14 -3.65
C VAL A 109 -12.35 9.68 -5.07
N HIS A 110 -11.31 9.53 -5.92
CA HIS A 110 -11.48 9.16 -7.32
C HIS A 110 -10.60 7.96 -7.66
N PRO A 111 -11.15 6.92 -8.32
CA PRO A 111 -10.37 5.81 -8.84
C PRO A 111 -9.27 6.30 -9.79
N TYR A 112 -8.12 5.62 -9.76
CA TYR A 112 -6.94 5.94 -10.57
C TYR A 112 -7.20 6.08 -12.08
N LEU A 113 -8.16 5.33 -12.62
CA LEU A 113 -8.42 5.21 -14.06
C LEU A 113 -9.43 6.23 -14.62
N THR A 114 -9.95 7.16 -13.86
CA THR A 114 -11.05 8.03 -14.31
C THR A 114 -10.65 9.16 -15.26
N GLY A 115 -9.43 9.18 -15.79
CA GLY A 115 -9.05 10.07 -16.90
C GLY A 115 -9.19 11.58 -16.66
N ARG A 116 -9.56 12.02 -15.47
CA ARG A 116 -9.58 13.44 -15.10
C ARG A 116 -8.15 13.93 -14.83
N LYS A 117 -7.44 14.22 -15.90
CA LYS A 117 -6.16 14.92 -15.83
C LYS A 117 -6.44 16.36 -15.40
N HIS A 118 -6.04 16.73 -14.21
CA HIS A 118 -5.89 18.15 -13.84
C HIS A 118 -4.61 18.65 -14.49
N VAL A 119 -4.70 19.03 -15.76
CA VAL A 119 -3.54 19.39 -16.62
C VAL A 119 -2.56 20.32 -15.93
N PHE A 120 -3.05 21.34 -15.22
CA PHE A 120 -2.18 22.29 -14.50
C PHE A 120 -1.48 21.65 -13.30
N LEU A 121 -2.20 20.92 -12.45
CA LEU A 121 -1.60 20.30 -11.26
C LEU A 121 -0.66 19.15 -11.63
N ASP A 122 -0.97 18.41 -12.70
CA ASP A 122 -0.09 17.35 -13.22
C ASP A 122 1.17 17.97 -13.84
N TRP A 123 1.05 19.11 -14.50
CA TRP A 123 2.20 19.88 -14.99
C TRP A 123 3.08 20.38 -13.82
N VAL A 124 2.50 20.92 -12.74
CA VAL A 124 3.24 21.31 -11.53
C VAL A 124 3.95 20.12 -10.94
N PHE A 125 3.23 19.00 -10.78
CA PHE A 125 3.80 17.76 -10.22
C PHE A 125 4.97 17.25 -11.07
N GLN A 126 4.81 17.24 -12.39
CA GLN A 126 5.89 16.90 -13.32
C GLN A 126 7.10 17.80 -13.15
N ARG A 127 6.90 19.11 -13.00
CA ARG A 127 8.00 20.07 -12.77
C ARG A 127 8.76 19.82 -11.48
N VAL A 128 8.06 19.38 -10.43
CA VAL A 128 8.67 18.94 -9.17
C VAL A 128 9.52 17.70 -9.38
N LEU A 129 8.97 16.66 -10.04
CA LEU A 129 9.66 15.39 -10.27
C LEU A 129 10.89 15.56 -11.18
N SER A 130 10.74 16.29 -12.30
CA SER A 130 11.80 16.43 -13.32
C SER A 130 13.03 17.20 -12.84
N ARG A 131 12.94 17.91 -11.70
CA ARG A 131 14.07 18.60 -11.07
C ARG A 131 14.76 17.81 -9.97
N CYS A 132 14.28 16.61 -9.67
CA CYS A 132 14.97 15.68 -8.79
C CYS A 132 16.11 14.97 -9.52
N ASP A 133 17.14 14.59 -8.78
CA ASP A 133 18.29 13.84 -9.33
C ASP A 133 17.89 12.41 -9.68
N ALA A 134 16.94 11.81 -8.93
CA ALA A 134 16.26 10.57 -9.28
C ALA A 134 14.84 10.54 -8.68
N SER A 135 14.01 9.60 -9.14
CA SER A 135 12.66 9.35 -8.65
C SER A 135 12.49 7.89 -8.26
N ILE A 136 11.75 7.63 -7.18
CA ILE A 136 11.38 6.29 -6.73
C ILE A 136 9.87 6.16 -6.86
N PHE A 137 9.42 5.19 -7.67
CA PHE A 137 8.00 4.88 -7.83
C PHE A 137 7.67 3.52 -7.22
N TYR A 138 6.41 3.35 -6.82
CA TYR A 138 5.97 2.09 -6.22
C TYR A 138 5.75 0.98 -7.26
N MET A 139 5.71 1.29 -8.56
CA MET A 139 5.42 0.32 -9.60
C MET A 139 6.03 0.73 -10.94
N GLU A 140 6.37 -0.26 -11.76
CA GLU A 140 6.90 -0.03 -13.12
C GLU A 140 5.88 0.69 -14.01
N ARG A 141 4.60 0.31 -13.93
CA ARG A 141 3.51 0.92 -14.70
C ARG A 141 3.36 2.43 -14.49
N ALA A 142 3.84 2.97 -13.37
CA ALA A 142 3.84 4.42 -13.16
C ALA A 142 4.71 5.16 -14.19
N LYS A 143 5.71 4.51 -14.79
CA LYS A 143 6.53 5.08 -15.86
C LYS A 143 5.72 5.35 -17.13
N ASP A 144 4.70 4.54 -17.41
CA ASP A 144 3.85 4.69 -18.61
C ASP A 144 3.13 6.05 -18.62
N PHE A 145 2.82 6.59 -17.44
CA PHE A 145 2.22 7.90 -17.27
C PHE A 145 3.11 9.04 -17.77
N TRP A 146 4.41 8.83 -17.74
CA TRP A 146 5.43 9.85 -18.03
C TRP A 146 6.11 9.64 -19.37
N GLN A 147 5.72 8.60 -20.11
CA GLN A 147 6.10 8.46 -21.51
C GLN A 147 5.67 9.72 -22.26
N ASN A 148 6.52 10.23 -23.14
CA ASN A 148 6.31 11.45 -23.92
C ASN A 148 6.22 12.75 -23.08
N THR A 149 6.81 12.76 -21.87
CA THR A 149 6.95 13.95 -21.04
C THR A 149 8.42 14.32 -20.86
N SER A 150 8.71 15.44 -20.16
CA SER A 150 10.09 15.86 -19.86
C SER A 150 10.72 15.09 -18.68
N LEU A 151 10.04 14.12 -18.07
CA LEU A 151 10.63 13.29 -17.02
C LEU A 151 11.59 12.28 -17.63
N ASN A 152 12.86 12.30 -17.17
CA ASN A 152 13.84 11.32 -17.61
C ASN A 152 13.60 9.96 -16.93
N LEU A 153 13.01 9.02 -17.66
CA LEU A 153 12.67 7.69 -17.14
C LEU A 153 13.90 6.84 -16.78
N ASN A 154 15.09 7.14 -17.31
CA ASN A 154 16.33 6.46 -16.92
C ASN A 154 16.77 6.79 -15.49
N ARG A 155 16.17 7.81 -14.86
CA ARG A 155 16.39 8.20 -13.46
C ARG A 155 15.22 7.78 -12.56
N VAL A 156 14.34 6.89 -13.06
CA VAL A 156 13.20 6.39 -12.29
C VAL A 156 13.45 4.95 -11.88
N PHE A 157 13.47 4.72 -10.58
CA PHE A 157 13.66 3.43 -9.92
C PHE A 157 12.34 2.94 -9.34
N VAL A 158 12.19 1.62 -9.22
CA VAL A 158 10.99 1.03 -8.64
C VAL A 158 11.32 0.41 -7.29
N ALA A 159 10.57 0.85 -6.26
CA ALA A 159 10.55 0.27 -4.94
C ALA A 159 9.10 -0.12 -4.62
N PRO A 160 8.71 -1.39 -4.83
CA PRO A 160 7.32 -1.83 -4.75
C PRO A 160 6.73 -1.57 -3.36
N ASN A 161 5.56 -0.88 -3.31
CA ASN A 161 4.91 -0.63 -2.02
C ASN A 161 4.45 -1.93 -1.40
N THR A 162 4.94 -2.23 -0.21
CA THR A 162 4.73 -3.51 0.46
C THR A 162 4.68 -3.38 1.98
N THR A 163 4.43 -4.50 2.63
CA THR A 163 4.46 -4.65 4.09
C THR A 163 5.09 -5.98 4.46
N SER A 164 5.64 -6.08 5.66
CA SER A 164 6.16 -7.33 6.20
C SER A 164 5.05 -8.35 6.44
N VAL A 165 5.40 -9.61 6.33
CA VAL A 165 4.58 -10.76 6.75
C VAL A 165 5.37 -11.61 7.74
N VAL A 166 4.70 -12.15 8.74
CA VAL A 166 5.30 -13.12 9.66
C VAL A 166 5.36 -14.47 8.95
N PRO A 167 6.52 -15.14 8.94
CA PRO A 167 6.61 -16.48 8.34
C PRO A 167 5.64 -17.45 9.02
N ILE A 168 4.71 -17.98 8.27
CA ILE A 168 3.81 -19.08 8.68
C ILE A 168 3.90 -20.21 7.67
N GLY A 169 3.71 -21.45 8.14
CA GLY A 169 3.61 -22.59 7.24
C GLY A 169 2.42 -22.47 6.31
N PHE A 170 2.60 -22.79 5.03
CA PHE A 170 1.52 -22.87 4.06
C PHE A 170 0.86 -24.25 4.16
N ASP A 171 -0.29 -24.33 4.87
CA ASP A 171 -1.09 -25.55 4.99
C ASP A 171 -2.42 -25.38 4.24
N GLU A 172 -2.53 -26.02 3.08
CA GLU A 172 -3.70 -25.94 2.22
C GLU A 172 -4.97 -26.48 2.87
N LYS A 173 -4.85 -27.44 3.79
CA LYS A 173 -6.01 -28.06 4.47
C LYS A 173 -6.73 -27.10 5.40
N ARG A 174 -6.01 -26.07 5.88
CA ARG A 174 -6.58 -25.01 6.74
C ARG A 174 -7.32 -23.95 5.96
N LYS A 175 -6.92 -23.69 4.70
CA LYS A 175 -7.41 -22.57 3.89
C LYS A 175 -8.82 -22.85 3.36
N LYS A 176 -9.83 -22.33 4.07
CA LYS A 176 -11.23 -22.48 3.70
C LYS A 176 -12.07 -21.22 3.84
N ASN A 177 -11.67 -20.26 4.69
CA ASN A 177 -12.50 -19.11 5.02
C ASN A 177 -12.26 -17.94 4.05
N PHE A 178 -13.23 -17.05 3.97
CA PHE A 178 -13.05 -15.75 3.34
C PHE A 178 -12.61 -14.75 4.40
N LEU A 179 -11.74 -13.80 4.02
CA LEU A 179 -11.13 -12.86 4.94
C LEU A 179 -11.24 -11.43 4.40
N PHE A 180 -11.62 -10.51 5.26
CA PHE A 180 -11.42 -9.08 5.07
C PHE A 180 -10.49 -8.56 6.17
N VAL A 181 -9.50 -7.75 5.81
CA VAL A 181 -8.59 -7.08 6.76
C VAL A 181 -8.50 -5.59 6.45
N GLY A 182 -8.82 -4.75 7.42
CA GLY A 182 -8.65 -3.30 7.29
C GLY A 182 -9.61 -2.47 8.13
N THR A 183 -9.42 -1.15 8.12
CA THR A 183 -10.31 -0.21 8.79
C THR A 183 -11.73 -0.28 8.19
N LEU A 184 -12.74 -0.35 9.05
CA LEU A 184 -14.13 -0.51 8.65
C LEU A 184 -14.78 0.85 8.39
N TYR A 185 -14.60 1.38 7.19
CA TYR A 185 -15.26 2.62 6.77
C TYR A 185 -15.95 2.41 5.41
N LYS A 186 -16.90 3.25 5.10
CA LYS A 186 -17.79 3.13 3.93
C LYS A 186 -17.03 2.92 2.60
N GLY A 187 -15.87 3.58 2.45
CA GLY A 187 -15.02 3.48 1.25
C GLY A 187 -14.37 2.11 1.02
N LYS A 188 -14.47 1.16 1.95
CA LYS A 188 -13.97 -0.23 1.79
C LYS A 188 -14.94 -1.17 1.10
N GLY A 189 -16.20 -0.77 0.93
CA GLY A 189 -17.21 -1.59 0.25
C GLY A 189 -17.67 -2.82 1.03
N LEU A 190 -17.62 -2.79 2.37
CA LEU A 190 -18.05 -3.90 3.22
C LEU A 190 -19.50 -4.30 2.98
N ASN A 191 -20.38 -3.33 2.73
CA ASN A 191 -21.78 -3.61 2.39
C ASN A 191 -21.91 -4.41 1.09
N LEU A 192 -21.04 -4.16 0.09
CA LEU A 192 -20.99 -4.96 -1.15
C LEU A 192 -20.54 -6.39 -0.85
N LEU A 193 -19.50 -6.55 -0.01
CA LEU A 193 -19.02 -7.87 0.39
C LEU A 193 -20.10 -8.67 1.13
N LEU A 194 -20.75 -8.06 2.11
CA LEU A 194 -21.81 -8.73 2.91
C LEU A 194 -23.00 -9.13 2.04
N LYS A 195 -23.44 -8.28 1.12
CA LYS A 195 -24.51 -8.61 0.18
C LYS A 195 -24.14 -9.76 -0.75
N ALA A 196 -22.94 -9.71 -1.33
CA ALA A 196 -22.45 -10.78 -2.20
C ALA A 196 -22.27 -12.11 -1.44
N TYR A 197 -21.83 -12.05 -0.18
CA TYR A 197 -21.70 -13.23 0.66
C TYR A 197 -23.05 -13.84 1.02
N LYS A 198 -24.05 -13.01 1.38
CA LYS A 198 -25.43 -13.48 1.61
C LYS A 198 -26.01 -14.12 0.36
N GLU A 199 -25.85 -13.49 -0.81
CA GLU A 199 -26.30 -14.04 -2.09
C GLU A 199 -25.62 -15.36 -2.42
N ALA A 200 -24.31 -15.51 -2.14
CA ALA A 200 -23.59 -16.77 -2.34
C ALA A 200 -24.12 -17.90 -1.44
N ILE A 201 -24.51 -17.59 -0.18
CA ILE A 201 -25.16 -18.55 0.72
C ILE A 201 -26.52 -18.97 0.13
N ASP A 202 -27.34 -18.01 -0.30
CA ASP A 202 -28.69 -18.29 -0.82
C ASP A 202 -28.65 -19.14 -2.10
N ILE A 203 -27.67 -18.89 -2.99
CA ILE A 203 -27.53 -19.60 -4.26
C ILE A 203 -26.94 -21.01 -4.08
N ALA A 204 -25.91 -21.15 -3.25
CA ALA A 204 -25.06 -22.34 -3.23
C ALA A 204 -24.86 -22.97 -1.87
N GLN A 205 -25.48 -22.44 -0.81
CA GLN A 205 -25.37 -22.92 0.56
C GLN A 205 -23.90 -23.14 0.99
N ILE A 206 -23.05 -22.14 0.69
CA ILE A 206 -21.62 -22.22 1.01
C ILE A 206 -21.37 -22.34 2.51
N ASP A 207 -20.37 -23.14 2.91
CA ASP A 207 -19.99 -23.34 4.29
C ASP A 207 -18.78 -22.53 4.76
N ASN A 208 -18.09 -21.86 3.82
CA ASN A 208 -16.97 -20.99 4.12
C ASN A 208 -17.43 -19.81 4.99
N GLU A 209 -16.81 -19.60 6.15
CA GLU A 209 -17.08 -18.44 6.99
C GLU A 209 -16.45 -17.18 6.40
N LEU A 210 -17.06 -16.02 6.64
CA LEU A 210 -16.49 -14.73 6.35
C LEU A 210 -15.94 -14.09 7.63
N HIS A 211 -14.63 -14.03 7.75
CA HIS A 211 -13.92 -13.38 8.86
C HIS A 211 -13.62 -11.93 8.52
N ILE A 212 -13.99 -11.02 9.41
CA ILE A 212 -13.74 -9.58 9.28
C ILE A 212 -12.83 -9.13 10.42
N VAL A 213 -11.58 -8.75 10.06
CA VAL A 213 -10.60 -8.22 10.99
C VAL A 213 -10.48 -6.71 10.76
N GLY A 214 -10.86 -5.93 11.76
CA GLY A 214 -10.82 -4.49 11.70
C GLY A 214 -11.81 -3.82 12.64
N ASP A 215 -11.71 -2.50 12.74
CA ASP A 215 -12.62 -1.65 13.49
C ASP A 215 -12.82 -0.32 12.73
N GLY A 216 -13.90 0.40 13.01
CA GLY A 216 -14.22 1.67 12.38
C GLY A 216 -15.71 2.01 12.39
N GLU A 217 -16.05 3.09 11.70
CA GLU A 217 -17.42 3.67 11.69
C GLU A 217 -18.50 2.70 11.19
N GLU A 218 -18.15 1.73 10.33
CA GLU A 218 -19.08 0.74 9.80
C GLU A 218 -19.30 -0.48 10.72
N TYR A 219 -18.59 -0.59 11.85
CA TYR A 219 -18.66 -1.78 12.70
C TYR A 219 -20.08 -2.12 13.16
N GLN A 220 -20.84 -1.12 13.64
CA GLN A 220 -22.21 -1.32 14.08
C GLN A 220 -23.17 -1.63 12.92
N ASN A 221 -22.94 -1.05 11.74
CA ASN A 221 -23.73 -1.33 10.54
C ASN A 221 -23.54 -2.78 10.08
N ILE A 222 -22.32 -3.33 10.22
CA ILE A 222 -22.02 -4.72 9.90
C ILE A 222 -22.74 -5.65 10.87
N ILE A 223 -22.71 -5.39 12.18
CA ILE A 223 -23.44 -6.18 13.20
C ILE A 223 -24.94 -6.18 12.89
N ALA A 224 -25.52 -5.03 12.61
CA ALA A 224 -26.95 -4.94 12.25
C ALA A 224 -27.27 -5.77 11.00
N PHE A 225 -26.45 -5.65 9.94
CA PHE A 225 -26.64 -6.44 8.71
C PHE A 225 -26.56 -7.95 8.98
N VAL A 226 -25.60 -8.41 9.77
CA VAL A 226 -25.40 -9.82 10.13
C VAL A 226 -26.66 -10.35 10.83
N LYS A 227 -27.19 -9.61 11.82
CA LYS A 227 -28.40 -9.98 12.57
C LYS A 227 -29.64 -9.97 11.68
N ASP A 228 -29.85 -8.91 10.90
CA ASP A 228 -31.05 -8.73 10.06
C ASP A 228 -31.15 -9.79 8.95
N ASN A 229 -30.00 -10.35 8.55
CA ASN A 229 -29.89 -11.39 7.51
C ASN A 229 -29.60 -12.80 8.05
N GLN A 230 -29.68 -13.01 9.37
CA GLN A 230 -29.47 -14.31 10.04
C GLN A 230 -28.12 -14.96 9.65
N LEU A 231 -27.06 -14.16 9.64
CA LEU A 231 -25.70 -14.58 9.29
C LEU A 231 -24.80 -14.82 10.51
N GLU A 232 -25.38 -14.86 11.72
CA GLU A 232 -24.66 -15.21 12.94
C GLU A 232 -24.02 -16.59 12.80
N GLY A 233 -22.73 -16.69 13.17
CA GLY A 233 -21.94 -17.92 12.98
C GLY A 233 -21.40 -18.13 11.57
N LYS A 234 -21.86 -17.37 10.56
CA LYS A 234 -21.32 -17.37 9.20
C LYS A 234 -20.40 -16.15 8.95
N VAL A 235 -20.70 -15.02 9.58
CA VAL A 235 -19.86 -13.83 9.57
C VAL A 235 -19.29 -13.60 10.97
N VAL A 236 -17.96 -13.63 11.09
CA VAL A 236 -17.25 -13.52 12.36
C VAL A 236 -16.46 -12.22 12.39
N LEU A 237 -16.81 -11.32 13.33
CA LEU A 237 -16.11 -10.06 13.55
C LEU A 237 -15.09 -10.23 14.67
N HIS A 238 -13.82 -9.91 14.39
CA HIS A 238 -12.71 -10.05 15.34
C HIS A 238 -12.28 -8.73 15.99
N GLY A 239 -12.84 -7.59 15.55
CA GLY A 239 -12.33 -6.29 15.94
C GLY A 239 -10.96 -5.99 15.31
N ALA A 240 -10.29 -4.94 15.79
CA ALA A 240 -8.97 -4.56 15.30
C ALA A 240 -7.89 -5.47 15.89
N ILE A 241 -7.10 -6.12 15.04
CA ILE A 241 -5.94 -6.93 15.42
C ILE A 241 -4.69 -6.22 14.93
N PHE A 242 -3.80 -5.83 15.85
CA PHE A 242 -2.53 -5.16 15.57
C PHE A 242 -1.33 -6.09 15.74
N ASP A 243 -1.50 -7.20 16.46
CA ASP A 243 -0.46 -8.21 16.59
C ASP A 243 -0.33 -8.99 15.28
N GLU A 244 0.87 -8.94 14.69
CA GLU A 244 1.13 -9.57 13.38
C GLU A 244 1.07 -11.11 13.43
N ILE A 245 1.39 -11.72 14.60
CA ILE A 245 1.33 -13.18 14.77
C ILE A 245 -0.14 -13.61 14.83
N GLU A 246 -0.97 -12.85 15.55
CA GLU A 246 -2.40 -13.12 15.62
C GLU A 246 -3.08 -12.92 14.26
N LEU A 247 -2.74 -11.81 13.57
CA LEU A 247 -3.25 -11.55 12.23
C LEU A 247 -2.86 -12.66 11.22
N ALA A 248 -1.63 -13.18 11.33
CA ALA A 248 -1.13 -14.26 10.48
C ALA A 248 -1.99 -15.53 10.58
N LYS A 249 -2.59 -15.83 11.74
CA LYS A 249 -3.47 -17.00 11.92
C LYS A 249 -4.72 -16.89 11.04
N HIS A 250 -5.31 -15.70 10.93
CA HIS A 250 -6.46 -15.47 10.06
C HIS A 250 -6.11 -15.67 8.57
N PHE A 251 -4.94 -15.22 8.15
CA PHE A 251 -4.46 -15.49 6.79
C PHE A 251 -4.13 -16.98 6.57
N ALA A 252 -3.68 -17.71 7.60
CA ALA A 252 -3.41 -19.14 7.50
C ALA A 252 -4.66 -19.93 7.13
N ASP A 253 -5.83 -19.51 7.61
CA ASP A 253 -7.11 -20.17 7.39
C ASP A 253 -7.89 -19.59 6.20
N ALA A 254 -7.41 -18.49 5.59
CA ALA A 254 -8.08 -17.81 4.50
C ALA A 254 -7.82 -18.47 3.14
N LEU A 255 -8.89 -18.76 2.40
CA LEU A 255 -8.86 -19.17 0.98
C LEU A 255 -8.79 -17.95 0.06
N LEU A 256 -9.50 -16.86 0.41
CA LEU A 256 -9.51 -15.58 -0.29
C LEU A 256 -9.43 -14.44 0.72
N CYS A 257 -8.72 -13.36 0.34
CA CYS A 257 -8.80 -12.08 1.02
C CYS A 257 -9.51 -11.08 0.10
N ILE A 258 -10.55 -10.40 0.62
CA ILE A 258 -11.49 -9.65 -0.21
C ILE A 258 -11.63 -8.23 0.32
N SER A 259 -11.40 -7.23 -0.53
CA SER A 259 -11.74 -5.83 -0.25
C SER A 259 -12.28 -5.19 -1.53
N PRO A 260 -13.61 -5.03 -1.67
CA PRO A 260 -14.26 -4.74 -2.94
C PRO A 260 -13.81 -3.47 -3.64
N THR A 261 -13.58 -2.40 -2.90
CA THR A 261 -13.41 -1.05 -3.48
C THR A 261 -12.05 -0.41 -3.21
N GLN A 262 -11.19 -1.09 -2.44
CA GLN A 262 -9.86 -0.56 -2.13
C GLN A 262 -8.81 -1.67 -2.03
N GLY A 263 -7.81 -1.63 -2.92
CA GLY A 263 -6.63 -2.49 -2.91
C GLY A 263 -5.39 -1.71 -2.44
N GLY A 264 -5.12 -1.70 -1.14
CA GLY A 264 -3.94 -1.10 -0.52
C GLY A 264 -2.94 -2.16 -0.05
N LEU A 265 -2.21 -1.91 1.05
CA LEU A 265 -1.20 -2.83 1.61
C LEU A 265 -1.76 -4.21 2.01
N SER A 266 -3.07 -4.37 2.11
CA SER A 266 -3.71 -5.69 2.24
C SER A 266 -3.46 -6.61 1.03
N VAL A 267 -3.20 -6.05 -0.16
CA VAL A 267 -2.85 -6.82 -1.36
C VAL A 267 -1.53 -7.57 -1.15
N PRO A 268 -0.36 -6.90 -1.01
CA PRO A 268 0.90 -7.61 -0.81
C PRO A 268 0.91 -8.42 0.50
N LYS A 269 0.21 -7.98 1.55
CA LYS A 269 0.09 -8.78 2.78
C LYS A 269 -0.61 -10.11 2.52
N SER A 270 -1.74 -10.10 1.85
CA SER A 270 -2.48 -11.31 1.45
C SER A 270 -1.63 -12.25 0.59
N MET A 271 -0.96 -11.68 -0.42
CA MET A 271 -0.07 -12.44 -1.31
C MET A 271 1.08 -13.09 -0.53
N GLY A 272 1.69 -12.36 0.42
CA GLY A 272 2.76 -12.87 1.27
C GLY A 272 2.35 -14.06 2.15
N TYR A 273 1.06 -14.17 2.47
CA TYR A 273 0.48 -15.34 3.16
C TYR A 273 -0.07 -16.41 2.21
N GLY A 274 0.17 -16.29 0.91
CA GLY A 274 -0.33 -17.22 -0.08
C GLY A 274 -1.86 -17.24 -0.17
N VAL A 275 -2.48 -16.07 -0.06
CA VAL A 275 -3.92 -15.88 -0.17
C VAL A 275 -4.21 -14.96 -1.35
N PRO A 276 -4.94 -15.40 -2.38
CA PRO A 276 -5.32 -14.56 -3.50
C PRO A 276 -6.17 -13.37 -3.03
N PHE A 277 -5.86 -12.19 -3.55
CA PHE A 277 -6.63 -10.99 -3.24
C PHE A 277 -7.72 -10.76 -4.29
N VAL A 278 -8.92 -10.40 -3.84
CA VAL A 278 -10.10 -10.14 -4.68
C VAL A 278 -10.53 -8.69 -4.51
N THR A 279 -10.56 -7.94 -5.60
CA THR A 279 -10.99 -6.53 -5.60
C THR A 279 -11.52 -6.12 -6.97
N LYS A 280 -12.19 -4.97 -7.06
CA LYS A 280 -12.57 -4.39 -8.36
C LYS A 280 -11.35 -3.93 -9.13
N SER A 281 -11.40 -4.03 -10.46
CA SER A 281 -10.39 -3.44 -11.37
C SER A 281 -10.28 -1.92 -11.19
N SER A 282 -11.39 -1.26 -10.81
CA SER A 282 -11.49 0.17 -10.52
C SER A 282 -11.25 0.52 -9.04
N ALA A 283 -10.78 -0.40 -8.22
CA ALA A 283 -10.55 -0.16 -6.79
C ALA A 283 -9.54 0.98 -6.56
N ILE A 284 -9.78 1.75 -5.50
CA ILE A 284 -8.83 2.78 -5.05
C ILE A 284 -7.54 2.08 -4.58
N THR A 285 -6.41 2.53 -5.07
CA THR A 285 -5.11 1.92 -4.78
C THR A 285 -3.99 2.94 -4.75
N GLY A 286 -2.96 2.68 -3.95
CA GLY A 286 -1.65 3.35 -4.02
C GLY A 286 -0.70 2.69 -5.02
N GLY A 287 -1.20 1.74 -5.83
CA GLY A 287 -0.43 0.96 -6.80
C GLY A 287 -0.37 -0.52 -6.50
N GLU A 288 -0.80 -0.94 -5.32
CA GLU A 288 -0.67 -2.32 -4.85
C GLU A 288 -1.51 -3.30 -5.69
N ILE A 289 -2.62 -2.83 -6.26
CA ILE A 289 -3.46 -3.63 -7.18
C ILE A 289 -2.68 -4.13 -8.41
N PHE A 290 -1.61 -3.43 -8.80
CA PHE A 290 -0.78 -3.82 -9.95
C PHE A 290 0.15 -5.00 -9.67
N HIS A 291 0.23 -5.49 -8.43
CA HIS A 291 0.82 -6.79 -8.12
C HIS A 291 -0.08 -7.94 -8.57
N ILE A 292 -1.37 -7.68 -8.82
CA ILE A 292 -2.33 -8.70 -9.23
C ILE A 292 -2.27 -8.92 -10.74
N THR A 293 -1.96 -10.14 -11.13
CA THR A 293 -2.19 -10.67 -12.48
C THR A 293 -3.51 -11.44 -12.44
N PRO A 294 -4.59 -10.88 -13.05
CA PRO A 294 -5.93 -11.47 -12.93
C PRO A 294 -5.99 -12.93 -13.39
N GLY A 295 -6.58 -13.78 -12.55
CA GLY A 295 -6.72 -15.22 -12.81
C GLY A 295 -5.46 -16.05 -12.53
N ASP A 296 -4.31 -15.41 -12.29
CA ASP A 296 -3.04 -16.08 -12.00
C ASP A 296 -2.72 -16.06 -10.49
N ASN A 297 -2.60 -14.87 -9.89
CA ASN A 297 -2.23 -14.70 -8.47
C ASN A 297 -3.27 -13.91 -7.65
N GLY A 298 -4.40 -13.55 -8.26
CA GLY A 298 -5.49 -12.83 -7.63
C GLY A 298 -6.62 -12.57 -8.62
N ILE A 299 -7.65 -11.86 -8.18
CA ILE A 299 -8.85 -11.62 -8.98
C ILE A 299 -9.17 -10.14 -9.02
N LEU A 300 -9.30 -9.62 -10.24
CA LEU A 300 -9.90 -8.32 -10.52
C LEU A 300 -11.24 -8.56 -11.22
N TYR A 301 -12.31 -7.95 -10.70
CA TYR A 301 -13.63 -8.00 -11.28
C TYR A 301 -14.16 -6.59 -11.57
N ASP A 302 -15.12 -6.47 -12.46
CA ASP A 302 -15.63 -5.16 -12.92
C ASP A 302 -16.97 -4.79 -12.28
N GLU A 303 -17.91 -5.73 -12.22
CA GLU A 303 -19.26 -5.46 -11.75
C GLU A 303 -19.54 -6.09 -10.38
N ASP A 304 -20.30 -5.41 -9.51
CA ASP A 304 -20.63 -5.88 -8.16
C ASP A 304 -21.26 -7.27 -8.12
N LYS A 305 -22.09 -7.58 -9.13
CA LYS A 305 -22.77 -8.87 -9.25
C LYS A 305 -21.84 -10.06 -9.47
N GLU A 306 -20.59 -9.84 -9.89
CA GLU A 306 -19.63 -10.92 -10.11
C GLU A 306 -19.09 -11.49 -8.79
N LEU A 307 -19.12 -10.69 -7.72
CA LEU A 307 -18.49 -11.07 -6.45
C LEU A 307 -19.14 -12.29 -5.83
N SER A 308 -20.46 -12.40 -5.84
CA SER A 308 -21.17 -13.59 -5.33
C SER A 308 -20.80 -14.86 -6.11
N GLY A 309 -20.71 -14.76 -7.44
CA GLY A 309 -20.25 -15.85 -8.29
C GLY A 309 -18.81 -16.30 -7.99
N ILE A 310 -17.90 -15.35 -7.71
CA ILE A 310 -16.51 -15.64 -7.30
C ILE A 310 -16.49 -16.41 -5.98
N LEU A 311 -17.31 -16.04 -4.99
CA LEU A 311 -17.40 -16.73 -3.70
C LEU A 311 -17.93 -18.16 -3.88
N VAL A 312 -18.98 -18.35 -4.70
CA VAL A 312 -19.53 -19.66 -5.03
C VAL A 312 -18.50 -20.54 -5.75
N ASP A 313 -17.78 -19.97 -6.73
CA ASP A 313 -16.72 -20.71 -7.45
C ASP A 313 -15.59 -21.11 -6.51
N ALA A 314 -15.19 -20.25 -5.58
CA ALA A 314 -14.14 -20.55 -4.60
C ALA A 314 -14.54 -21.71 -3.67
N CYS A 315 -15.80 -21.76 -3.26
CA CYS A 315 -16.32 -22.87 -2.45
C CYS A 315 -16.31 -24.20 -3.24
N ARG A 316 -16.77 -24.15 -4.50
CA ARG A 316 -16.90 -25.36 -5.35
C ARG A 316 -15.55 -25.85 -5.90
N ASN A 317 -14.63 -24.97 -6.13
CA ASN A 317 -13.32 -25.22 -6.78
C ASN A 317 -12.13 -24.77 -5.94
N PRO A 318 -12.01 -25.13 -4.63
CA PRO A 318 -10.98 -24.60 -3.74
C PRO A 318 -9.54 -24.85 -4.25
N LYS A 319 -9.30 -25.97 -4.94
CA LYS A 319 -7.98 -26.30 -5.52
C LYS A 319 -7.48 -25.24 -6.50
N LYS A 320 -8.38 -24.62 -7.29
CA LYS A 320 -8.06 -23.52 -8.19
C LYS A 320 -7.49 -22.32 -7.42
N TYR A 321 -8.14 -21.95 -6.31
CA TYR A 321 -7.75 -20.79 -5.50
C TYR A 321 -6.53 -21.06 -4.63
N LEU A 322 -6.34 -22.30 -4.18
CA LEU A 322 -5.10 -22.73 -3.52
C LEU A 322 -3.90 -22.62 -4.49
N ALA A 323 -4.07 -23.05 -5.75
CA ALA A 323 -3.03 -22.90 -6.76
C ALA A 323 -2.72 -21.41 -7.04
N MET A 324 -3.76 -20.56 -7.12
CA MET A 324 -3.62 -19.10 -7.24
C MET A 324 -2.90 -18.52 -6.03
N GLY A 325 -3.18 -19.01 -4.81
CA GLY A 325 -2.50 -18.60 -3.57
C GLY A 325 -1.01 -18.93 -3.58
N ARG A 326 -0.60 -20.11 -4.09
CA ARG A 326 0.82 -20.45 -4.27
C ARG A 326 1.53 -19.45 -5.20
N LYS A 327 0.89 -19.09 -6.32
CA LYS A 327 1.42 -18.10 -7.25
C LYS A 327 1.49 -16.69 -6.65
N ALA A 328 0.48 -16.33 -5.84
CA ALA A 328 0.50 -15.07 -5.09
C ALA A 328 1.70 -15.01 -4.13
N LYS A 329 1.95 -16.08 -3.38
CA LYS A 329 3.10 -16.19 -2.47
C LYS A 329 4.43 -16.11 -3.22
N GLN A 330 4.56 -16.86 -4.31
CA GLN A 330 5.76 -16.84 -5.15
C GLN A 330 6.01 -15.43 -5.69
N TYR A 331 4.98 -14.76 -6.22
CA TYR A 331 5.10 -13.39 -6.70
C TYR A 331 5.59 -12.43 -5.59
N TYR A 332 5.00 -12.53 -4.38
CA TYR A 332 5.42 -11.71 -3.25
C TYR A 332 6.89 -11.94 -2.89
N ASP A 333 7.31 -13.21 -2.80
CA ASP A 333 8.69 -13.57 -2.47
C ASP A 333 9.69 -13.07 -3.51
N ASP A 334 9.33 -13.12 -4.80
CA ASP A 334 10.20 -12.75 -5.90
C ASP A 334 10.23 -11.24 -6.18
N ASN A 335 9.18 -10.47 -5.79
CA ASN A 335 9.02 -9.10 -6.29
C ASN A 335 8.58 -8.07 -5.24
N ALA A 336 7.97 -8.47 -4.11
CA ALA A 336 7.24 -7.54 -3.26
C ALA A 336 7.57 -7.67 -1.76
N THR A 337 8.76 -8.17 -1.41
CA THR A 337 9.22 -8.21 -0.02
C THR A 337 9.76 -6.85 0.43
N ILE A 338 9.94 -6.68 1.74
CA ILE A 338 10.60 -5.51 2.33
C ILE A 338 11.99 -5.30 1.72
N ASP A 339 12.74 -6.39 1.45
CA ASP A 339 14.06 -6.32 0.84
C ASP A 339 13.98 -5.79 -0.61
N HIS A 340 12.98 -6.17 -1.39
CA HIS A 340 12.78 -5.63 -2.73
C HIS A 340 12.49 -4.13 -2.71
N MET A 341 11.64 -3.67 -1.78
CA MET A 341 11.35 -2.24 -1.63
C MET A 341 12.60 -1.47 -1.20
N ALA A 342 13.34 -1.98 -0.22
CA ALA A 342 14.58 -1.35 0.25
C ALA A 342 15.67 -1.31 -0.84
N LYS A 343 15.89 -2.42 -1.57
CA LYS A 343 16.85 -2.49 -2.68
C LYS A 343 16.52 -1.51 -3.80
N GLY A 344 15.24 -1.38 -4.18
CA GLY A 344 14.82 -0.41 -5.19
C GLY A 344 15.10 1.04 -4.77
N ALA A 345 14.88 1.36 -3.49
CA ALA A 345 15.18 2.68 -2.94
C ALA A 345 16.69 2.93 -2.85
N ILE A 346 17.47 1.97 -2.36
CA ILE A 346 18.93 2.04 -2.26
C ILE A 346 19.55 2.25 -3.65
N ALA A 347 19.10 1.51 -4.67
CA ALA A 347 19.58 1.69 -6.03
C ALA A 347 19.38 3.13 -6.56
N ALA A 348 18.25 3.78 -6.20
CA ALA A 348 18.02 5.17 -6.55
C ALA A 348 18.96 6.13 -5.79
N PHE A 349 19.22 5.87 -4.51
CA PHE A 349 20.13 6.68 -3.69
C PHE A 349 21.57 6.58 -4.20
N ASP A 350 22.04 5.37 -4.49
CA ASP A 350 23.38 5.11 -5.02
C ASP A 350 23.54 5.77 -6.41
N PHE A 351 22.53 5.66 -7.28
CA PHE A 351 22.54 6.34 -8.57
C PHE A 351 22.70 7.85 -8.39
N ALA A 352 21.91 8.46 -7.51
CA ALA A 352 21.95 9.90 -7.31
C ALA A 352 23.31 10.38 -6.75
N LEU A 353 23.96 9.61 -5.87
CA LEU A 353 25.29 9.95 -5.33
C LEU A 353 26.38 9.89 -6.39
N ASN A 354 26.27 8.98 -7.36
CA ASN A 354 27.30 8.74 -8.37
C ASN A 354 27.14 9.58 -9.65
N HIS A 355 26.04 10.31 -9.81
CA HIS A 355 25.72 11.16 -10.98
C HIS A 355 25.32 12.57 -10.59
#